data_b270132fdac9446ed0eefd1b4e0e30d2
#
_entry.id   b270132fdac9446ed0eefd1b4e0e30d2
#
_cell.length_a   1.000
_cell.length_b   1.000
_cell.length_c   1.000
_cell.angle_alpha   90.00
_cell.angle_beta   90.00
_cell.angle_gamma   90.00
#
_symmetry.space_group_name_H-M   'P 1'
#
loop_
_entity.id
_entity.type
_entity.pdbx_description
1 polymer ?
#
loop_
_entity_poly.entity_id
_entity_poly.type
_entity_poly.pdbx_seq_one_letter_code
_entity_poly.pdbx_strand_id
1 'polypeptide(L)'
;TERLADAGYDMIGIDNSYEMLEVANEKKLDTGHESILYLMQDMREFELFGTVNAIVCVCDSINYLTELSDITHVFRLANNYLESRGIFVCDFKTRHYFKDVVADSTIAEDRDDVSFIWDNYYDTETDINELALSLFLPEYPESGIEPDDECPLYRKYQEFHYQRGLTLDDMRKCVADSGMELVAMYDAFTWQPATDSS
;
A
#
# COMPACT_ATOMS: atom_id res chain seq x y z
N THR A 1 -10.62 4.04 0.94
CA THR A 1 -11.19 5.41 0.95
C THR A 1 -12.70 5.34 1.11
N GLU A 2 -13.46 4.66 0.24
CA GLU A 2 -14.94 4.64 0.24
C GLU A 2 -15.57 4.12 1.53
N ARG A 3 -15.03 3.03 2.12
CA ARG A 3 -15.54 2.53 3.41
C ARG A 3 -15.48 3.55 4.55
N LEU A 4 -14.55 4.49 4.50
CA LEU A 4 -14.50 5.59 5.46
C LEU A 4 -15.52 6.67 5.10
N ALA A 5 -15.76 6.92 3.82
CA ALA A 5 -16.85 7.79 3.37
C ALA A 5 -18.23 7.23 3.75
N ASP A 6 -18.46 5.90 3.62
CA ASP A 6 -19.65 5.21 4.12
C ASP A 6 -19.86 5.41 5.62
N ALA A 7 -18.78 5.50 6.39
CA ALA A 7 -18.82 5.79 7.81
C ALA A 7 -19.06 7.27 8.14
N GLY A 8 -19.19 8.13 7.13
CA GLY A 8 -19.53 9.55 7.27
C GLY A 8 -18.33 10.49 7.36
N TYR A 9 -17.12 10.04 7.03
CA TYR A 9 -15.94 10.90 6.96
C TYR A 9 -15.85 11.63 5.63
N ASP A 10 -15.42 12.88 5.66
CA ASP A 10 -15.01 13.62 4.45
C ASP A 10 -13.62 13.18 4.03
N MET A 11 -13.50 12.68 2.79
CA MET A 11 -12.33 11.92 2.37
C MET A 11 -11.58 12.57 1.21
N ILE A 12 -10.25 12.58 1.35
CA ILE A 12 -9.31 12.80 0.26
C ILE A 12 -8.52 11.50 0.06
N GLY A 13 -8.50 10.97 -1.15
CA GLY A 13 -7.68 9.83 -1.53
C GLY A 13 -6.47 10.28 -2.34
N ILE A 14 -5.29 9.82 -1.98
CA ILE A 14 -4.04 10.12 -2.68
C ILE A 14 -3.43 8.81 -3.15
N ASP A 15 -3.07 8.75 -4.42
CA ASP A 15 -2.33 7.64 -5.02
C ASP A 15 -1.44 8.19 -6.14
N ASN A 16 -0.32 7.52 -6.42
CA ASN A 16 0.56 7.88 -7.53
C ASN A 16 0.28 7.07 -8.81
N SER A 17 -0.61 6.07 -8.76
CA SER A 17 -1.06 5.31 -9.92
C SER A 17 -2.29 5.93 -10.55
N TYR A 18 -2.15 6.33 -11.82
CA TYR A 18 -3.26 6.83 -12.61
C TYR A 18 -4.37 5.78 -12.73
N GLU A 19 -4.01 4.52 -13.00
CA GLU A 19 -4.93 3.42 -13.21
C GLU A 19 -5.73 3.12 -11.93
N MET A 20 -5.08 3.15 -10.76
CA MET A 20 -5.77 2.97 -9.49
C MET A 20 -6.76 4.10 -9.19
N LEU A 21 -6.40 5.33 -9.54
CA LEU A 21 -7.29 6.48 -9.37
C LEU A 21 -8.45 6.46 -10.38
N GLU A 22 -8.24 5.94 -11.58
CA GLU A 22 -9.32 5.74 -12.57
C GLU A 22 -10.37 4.78 -12.02
N VAL A 23 -9.97 3.60 -11.53
CA VAL A 23 -10.85 2.63 -10.85
C VAL A 23 -11.54 3.24 -9.62
N ALA A 24 -10.82 4.03 -8.82
CA ALA A 24 -11.39 4.70 -7.65
C ALA A 24 -12.45 5.74 -8.04
N ASN A 25 -12.23 6.49 -9.13
CA ASN A 25 -13.20 7.45 -9.64
C ASN A 25 -14.45 6.78 -10.23
N GLU A 26 -14.31 5.65 -10.91
CA GLU A 26 -15.46 4.87 -11.37
C GLU A 26 -16.29 4.38 -10.18
N LYS A 27 -15.66 3.76 -9.19
CA LYS A 27 -16.34 3.27 -7.98
C LYS A 27 -17.10 4.37 -7.24
N LYS A 28 -16.51 5.56 -7.06
CA LYS A 28 -17.20 6.65 -6.36
C LYS A 28 -18.47 7.12 -7.07
N LEU A 29 -18.51 7.03 -8.43
CA LEU A 29 -19.71 7.35 -9.20
C LEU A 29 -20.79 6.29 -8.99
N ASP A 30 -20.41 5.00 -9.00
CA ASP A 30 -21.32 3.88 -8.81
C ASP A 30 -21.91 3.84 -7.39
N THR A 31 -21.13 4.25 -6.39
CA THR A 31 -21.52 4.23 -4.97
C THR A 31 -22.15 5.53 -4.48
N GLY A 32 -22.18 6.59 -5.30
CA GLY A 32 -22.74 7.89 -4.94
C GLY A 32 -21.89 8.72 -4.00
N HIS A 33 -20.61 8.42 -3.87
CA HIS A 33 -19.64 9.17 -3.06
C HIS A 33 -18.95 10.30 -3.85
N GLU A 34 -19.70 11.09 -4.59
CA GLU A 34 -19.17 12.14 -5.48
C GLU A 34 -18.30 13.19 -4.73
N SER A 35 -18.47 13.32 -3.42
CA SER A 35 -17.70 14.27 -2.59
C SER A 35 -16.25 13.85 -2.36
N ILE A 36 -15.88 12.57 -2.56
CA ILE A 36 -14.50 12.13 -2.38
C ILE A 36 -13.62 12.83 -3.41
N LEU A 37 -12.57 13.50 -2.93
CA LEU A 37 -11.54 14.09 -3.79
C LEU A 37 -10.40 13.10 -3.97
N TYR A 38 -10.14 12.66 -5.21
CA TYR A 38 -8.96 11.85 -5.53
C TYR A 38 -7.89 12.71 -6.18
N LEU A 39 -6.63 12.60 -5.70
CA LEU A 39 -5.47 13.36 -6.15
C LEU A 39 -4.36 12.40 -6.58
N MET A 40 -3.82 12.62 -7.77
CA MET A 40 -2.64 11.90 -8.27
C MET A 40 -1.38 12.58 -7.73
N GLN A 41 -0.82 12.06 -6.66
CA GLN A 41 0.36 12.62 -5.99
C GLN A 41 1.21 11.51 -5.36
N ASP A 42 2.51 11.73 -5.27
CA ASP A 42 3.43 10.90 -4.50
C ASP A 42 3.32 11.25 -3.00
N MET A 43 3.32 10.24 -2.13
CA MET A 43 3.25 10.46 -0.69
C MET A 43 4.44 11.29 -0.15
N ARG A 44 5.55 11.36 -0.88
CA ARG A 44 6.73 12.14 -0.49
C ARG A 44 6.59 13.64 -0.75
N GLU A 45 5.62 14.05 -1.57
CA GLU A 45 5.46 15.45 -1.99
C GLU A 45 4.00 15.89 -2.12
N PHE A 46 3.08 15.22 -1.41
CA PHE A 46 1.68 15.59 -1.49
C PHE A 46 1.39 16.97 -0.92
N GLU A 47 0.44 17.65 -1.55
CA GLU A 47 -0.06 18.94 -1.13
C GLU A 47 -1.58 18.90 -0.91
N LEU A 48 -2.03 19.48 0.19
CA LEU A 48 -3.45 19.64 0.50
C LEU A 48 -3.82 21.11 0.58
N PHE A 49 -5.07 21.44 0.27
CA PHE A 49 -5.57 22.81 0.34
C PHE A 49 -5.79 23.31 1.78
N GLY A 50 -5.72 22.44 2.77
CA GLY A 50 -5.92 22.75 4.17
C GLY A 50 -5.46 21.62 5.07
N THR A 51 -5.77 21.73 6.35
CA THR A 51 -5.44 20.70 7.33
C THR A 51 -6.52 19.62 7.41
N VAL A 52 -6.13 18.44 7.90
CA VAL A 52 -7.00 17.27 8.07
C VAL A 52 -6.91 16.75 9.51
N ASN A 53 -7.96 16.11 9.98
CA ASN A 53 -8.01 15.55 11.34
C ASN A 53 -7.26 14.22 11.45
N ALA A 54 -7.19 13.46 10.35
CA ALA A 54 -6.50 12.18 10.32
C ALA A 54 -5.91 11.90 8.94
N ILE A 55 -4.77 11.20 8.93
CA ILE A 55 -4.17 10.62 7.73
C ILE A 55 -4.06 9.12 7.96
N VAL A 56 -4.51 8.31 6.98
CA VAL A 56 -4.48 6.85 7.01
C VAL A 56 -3.66 6.36 5.83
N CYS A 57 -2.57 5.67 6.12
CA CYS A 57 -1.64 5.10 5.14
C CYS A 57 -1.53 3.60 5.40
N VAL A 58 -2.31 2.80 4.69
CA VAL A 58 -2.47 1.35 4.92
C VAL A 58 -2.06 0.52 3.71
N CYS A 59 -2.08 -0.80 3.87
CA CYS A 59 -1.64 -1.77 2.87
C CYS A 59 -0.14 -1.64 2.60
N ASP A 60 0.64 -1.59 3.69
CA ASP A 60 2.11 -1.54 3.69
C ASP A 60 2.71 -0.50 2.74
N SER A 61 1.95 0.56 2.42
CA SER A 61 2.41 1.63 1.51
C SER A 61 3.71 2.29 1.99
N ILE A 62 3.93 2.39 3.30
CA ILE A 62 5.17 2.92 3.89
C ILE A 62 6.40 2.09 3.51
N ASN A 63 6.26 0.78 3.32
CA ASN A 63 7.39 -0.09 2.95
C ASN A 63 7.94 0.18 1.55
N TYR A 64 7.17 0.82 0.67
CA TYR A 64 7.65 1.26 -0.65
C TYR A 64 8.65 2.41 -0.58
N LEU A 65 8.78 3.06 0.58
CA LEU A 65 9.82 4.03 0.86
C LEU A 65 11.08 3.29 1.29
N THR A 66 11.99 3.02 0.36
CA THR A 66 13.19 2.23 0.61
C THR A 66 14.26 2.97 1.42
N GLU A 67 14.15 4.29 1.56
CA GLU A 67 15.03 5.12 2.37
C GLU A 67 14.32 5.62 3.63
N LEU A 68 14.94 5.45 4.81
CA LEU A 68 14.39 5.94 6.10
C LEU A 68 14.22 7.46 6.13
N SER A 69 15.03 8.19 5.37
CA SER A 69 14.90 9.64 5.20
C SER A 69 13.57 10.02 4.54
N ASP A 70 13.09 9.21 3.59
CA ASP A 70 11.82 9.44 2.91
C ASP A 70 10.64 9.18 3.84
N ILE A 71 10.71 8.11 4.66
CA ILE A 71 9.71 7.86 5.70
C ILE A 71 9.62 9.03 6.68
N THR A 72 10.78 9.50 7.17
CA THR A 72 10.83 10.69 8.04
C THR A 72 10.25 11.92 7.35
N HIS A 73 10.54 12.09 6.07
CA HIS A 73 10.02 13.21 5.28
C HIS A 73 8.49 13.14 5.14
N VAL A 74 7.93 11.97 4.82
CA VAL A 74 6.48 11.74 4.74
C VAL A 74 5.81 12.05 6.08
N PHE A 75 6.37 11.59 7.20
CA PHE A 75 5.82 11.92 8.53
C PHE A 75 5.90 13.41 8.83
N ARG A 76 6.97 14.10 8.45
CA ARG A 76 7.08 15.55 8.61
C ARG A 76 6.06 16.30 7.75
N LEU A 77 5.85 15.84 6.52
CA LEU A 77 4.86 16.41 5.62
C LEU A 77 3.44 16.17 6.16
N ALA A 78 3.15 14.96 6.63
CA ALA A 78 1.90 14.65 7.29
C ALA A 78 1.65 15.52 8.53
N ASN A 79 2.68 15.70 9.38
CA ASN A 79 2.61 16.59 10.54
C ASN A 79 2.25 18.04 10.18
N ASN A 80 2.71 18.51 9.00
CA ASN A 80 2.37 19.86 8.52
C ASN A 80 0.89 20.01 8.14
N TYR A 81 0.25 18.93 7.68
CA TYR A 81 -1.16 18.95 7.27
C TYR A 81 -2.13 18.44 8.34
N LEU A 82 -1.65 17.81 9.40
CA LEU A 82 -2.50 17.40 10.51
C LEU A 82 -2.90 18.62 11.36
N GLU A 83 -4.17 18.65 11.75
CA GLU A 83 -4.64 19.58 12.78
C GLU A 83 -3.99 19.29 14.13
N SER A 84 -4.06 20.28 15.04
CA SER A 84 -3.64 20.08 16.43
C SER A 84 -4.40 18.89 17.03
N ARG A 85 -3.69 17.86 17.50
CA ARG A 85 -4.19 16.56 17.94
C ARG A 85 -4.72 15.66 16.82
N GLY A 86 -4.43 15.97 15.57
CA GLY A 86 -4.67 15.06 14.45
C GLY A 86 -3.84 13.80 14.59
N ILE A 87 -4.28 12.71 13.98
CA ILE A 87 -3.63 11.39 14.07
C ILE A 87 -3.16 10.90 12.71
N PHE A 88 -1.97 10.31 12.68
CA PHE A 88 -1.47 9.52 11.56
C PHE A 88 -1.53 8.04 11.93
N VAL A 89 -2.17 7.24 11.08
CA VAL A 89 -2.27 5.77 11.26
C VAL A 89 -1.66 5.12 10.04
N CYS A 90 -0.70 4.23 10.24
CA CYS A 90 -0.15 3.39 9.17
C CYS A 90 0.05 1.96 9.64
N ASP A 91 0.07 1.05 8.69
CA ASP A 91 0.63 -0.29 8.86
C ASP A 91 1.96 -0.40 8.12
N PHE A 92 2.75 -1.38 8.49
CA PHE A 92 4.00 -1.70 7.81
C PHE A 92 4.40 -3.15 8.04
N LYS A 93 5.15 -3.69 7.09
CA LYS A 93 5.79 -5.01 7.20
C LYS A 93 7.14 -4.88 7.87
N THR A 94 7.36 -5.75 8.86
CA THR A 94 8.62 -5.75 9.59
C THR A 94 9.72 -6.46 8.81
N ARG A 95 10.99 -6.22 9.21
CA ARG A 95 12.14 -7.00 8.75
C ARG A 95 11.93 -8.49 8.98
N HIS A 96 11.39 -8.87 10.15
CA HIS A 96 11.07 -10.25 10.47
C HIS A 96 10.08 -10.84 9.46
N TYR A 97 9.03 -10.11 9.10
CA TYR A 97 8.05 -10.57 8.12
C TYR A 97 8.71 -10.94 6.78
N PHE A 98 9.52 -10.05 6.21
CA PHE A 98 10.16 -10.34 4.93
C PHE A 98 11.25 -11.40 5.04
N LYS A 99 12.07 -11.39 6.08
CA LYS A 99 13.19 -12.29 6.25
C LYS A 99 12.79 -13.70 6.65
N ASP A 100 11.86 -13.83 7.59
CA ASP A 100 11.61 -15.11 8.30
C ASP A 100 10.23 -15.70 7.97
N VAL A 101 9.26 -14.90 7.53
CA VAL A 101 7.90 -15.37 7.19
C VAL A 101 7.76 -15.53 5.68
N VAL A 102 8.02 -14.50 4.90
CA VAL A 102 7.93 -14.56 3.44
C VAL A 102 9.20 -15.17 2.86
N ALA A 103 10.37 -14.69 3.29
CA ALA A 103 11.69 -15.12 2.82
C ALA A 103 11.78 -15.18 1.27
N ASP A 104 12.62 -16.08 0.75
CA ASP A 104 12.73 -16.33 -0.69
C ASP A 104 11.66 -17.33 -1.14
N SER A 105 10.38 -16.95 -1.01
CA SER A 105 9.24 -17.81 -1.33
C SER A 105 8.60 -17.47 -2.65
N THR A 106 8.09 -18.48 -3.32
CA THR A 106 7.21 -18.35 -4.48
C THR A 106 5.80 -18.72 -4.06
N ILE A 107 4.86 -17.81 -4.26
CA ILE A 107 3.43 -18.03 -4.09
C ILE A 107 2.80 -18.06 -5.48
N ALA A 108 2.04 -19.10 -5.79
CA ALA A 108 1.30 -19.20 -7.04
C ALA A 108 -0.14 -19.57 -6.76
N GLU A 109 -1.04 -18.87 -7.40
CA GLU A 109 -2.48 -19.17 -7.34
C GLU A 109 -3.06 -19.16 -8.75
N ASP A 110 -3.99 -20.09 -8.96
CA ASP A 110 -4.78 -20.21 -10.18
C ASP A 110 -6.24 -19.98 -9.81
N ARG A 111 -6.84 -18.92 -10.36
CA ARG A 111 -8.22 -18.51 -10.11
C ARG A 111 -8.95 -18.39 -11.44
N ASP A 112 -10.29 -18.36 -11.40
CA ASP A 112 -11.12 -18.33 -12.61
C ASP A 112 -10.84 -17.10 -13.51
N ASP A 113 -10.49 -15.97 -12.93
CA ASP A 113 -10.30 -14.68 -13.60
C ASP A 113 -8.84 -14.24 -13.73
N VAL A 114 -7.94 -14.82 -12.96
CA VAL A 114 -6.52 -14.48 -12.95
C VAL A 114 -5.68 -15.58 -12.33
N SER A 115 -4.55 -15.92 -12.97
CA SER A 115 -3.50 -16.70 -12.33
C SER A 115 -2.31 -15.82 -12.06
N PHE A 116 -1.60 -16.05 -10.97
CA PHE A 116 -0.40 -15.28 -10.68
C PHE A 116 0.71 -16.12 -10.07
N ILE A 117 1.95 -15.63 -10.30
CA ILE A 117 3.16 -16.10 -9.64
C ILE A 117 3.77 -14.89 -8.97
N TRP A 118 4.03 -15.02 -7.66
CA TRP A 118 4.58 -14.00 -6.81
C TRP A 118 5.89 -14.53 -6.23
N ASP A 119 7.02 -14.09 -6.78
CA ASP A 119 8.35 -14.47 -6.34
C ASP A 119 8.93 -13.40 -5.43
N ASN A 120 9.34 -13.78 -4.22
CA ASN A 120 10.00 -12.89 -3.28
C ASN A 120 11.48 -13.21 -3.19
N TYR A 121 12.28 -12.18 -3.09
CA TYR A 121 13.69 -12.24 -2.76
C TYR A 121 14.02 -11.17 -1.74
N TYR A 122 14.53 -11.58 -0.57
CA TYR A 122 14.89 -10.64 0.49
C TYR A 122 16.38 -10.47 0.62
N ASP A 123 16.89 -9.27 0.31
CA ASP A 123 18.28 -8.91 0.52
C ASP A 123 18.51 -8.46 1.97
N THR A 124 19.21 -9.29 2.74
CA THR A 124 19.51 -9.03 4.17
C THR A 124 20.57 -7.96 4.39
N GLU A 125 21.32 -7.53 3.37
CA GLU A 125 22.32 -6.47 3.48
C GLU A 125 21.67 -5.09 3.37
N THR A 126 20.65 -4.96 2.53
CA THR A 126 19.94 -3.70 2.30
C THR A 126 18.59 -3.62 3.02
N ASP A 127 18.10 -4.74 3.55
CA ASP A 127 16.74 -4.90 4.10
C ASP A 127 15.63 -4.64 3.06
N ILE A 128 15.89 -4.92 1.80
CA ILE A 128 14.93 -4.75 0.71
C ILE A 128 14.37 -6.12 0.28
N ASN A 129 13.05 -6.21 0.23
CA ASN A 129 12.33 -7.29 -0.42
C ASN A 129 12.02 -6.88 -1.87
N GLU A 130 12.52 -7.65 -2.82
CA GLU A 130 12.12 -7.56 -4.23
C GLU A 130 11.01 -8.58 -4.46
N LEU A 131 9.89 -8.08 -4.98
CA LEU A 131 8.76 -8.88 -5.39
C LEU A 131 8.65 -8.83 -6.90
N ALA A 132 8.79 -9.97 -7.57
CA ALA A 132 8.47 -10.13 -8.98
C ALA A 132 7.08 -10.77 -9.13
N LEU A 133 6.12 -9.98 -9.57
CA LEU A 133 4.73 -10.43 -9.79
C LEU A 133 4.49 -10.69 -11.27
N SER A 134 4.15 -11.93 -11.61
CA SER A 134 3.67 -12.30 -12.94
C SER A 134 2.18 -12.59 -12.87
N LEU A 135 1.40 -11.82 -13.62
CA LEU A 135 -0.05 -11.97 -13.75
C LEU A 135 -0.38 -12.58 -15.12
N PHE A 136 -1.32 -13.51 -15.14
CA PHE A 136 -1.84 -14.12 -16.35
C PHE A 136 -3.35 -13.89 -16.38
N LEU A 137 -3.79 -13.03 -17.32
CA LEU A 137 -5.19 -12.70 -17.51
C LEU A 137 -5.73 -13.43 -18.74
N PRO A 138 -6.92 -14.07 -18.67
CA PRO A 138 -7.54 -14.66 -19.84
C PRO A 138 -7.72 -13.62 -20.94
N GLU A 139 -7.33 -13.96 -22.16
CA GLU A 139 -7.51 -13.11 -23.33
C GLU A 139 -8.72 -13.57 -24.11
N TYR A 140 -9.74 -12.72 -24.15
CA TYR A 140 -10.95 -12.96 -24.91
C TYR A 140 -10.82 -12.30 -26.29
N PRO A 141 -10.89 -13.08 -27.40
CA PRO A 141 -10.78 -12.51 -28.74
C PRO A 141 -11.90 -11.53 -29.02
N GLU A 142 -11.57 -10.34 -29.54
CA GLU A 142 -12.56 -9.34 -29.98
C GLU A 142 -13.49 -9.84 -31.11
N SER A 143 -13.13 -10.96 -31.75
CA SER A 143 -13.84 -11.56 -32.89
C SER A 143 -15.14 -12.26 -32.57
N GLY A 144 -15.57 -12.30 -31.31
CA GLY A 144 -16.79 -13.01 -30.88
C GLY A 144 -16.71 -14.54 -31.05
N ILE A 145 -15.53 -15.08 -31.32
CA ILE A 145 -15.25 -16.52 -31.25
C ILE A 145 -15.01 -16.84 -29.78
N GLU A 146 -15.86 -17.66 -29.18
CA GLU A 146 -15.63 -18.12 -27.80
C GLU A 146 -14.24 -18.79 -27.74
N PRO A 147 -13.45 -18.50 -26.69
CA PRO A 147 -12.18 -19.19 -26.51
C PRO A 147 -12.42 -20.70 -26.50
N ASP A 148 -11.50 -21.46 -27.05
CA ASP A 148 -11.49 -22.91 -26.89
C ASP A 148 -11.26 -23.22 -25.42
N ASP A 149 -12.29 -23.74 -24.74
CA ASP A 149 -12.22 -24.12 -23.30
C ASP A 149 -11.07 -25.12 -23.02
N GLU A 150 -10.61 -25.85 -24.04
CA GLU A 150 -9.51 -26.80 -23.92
C GLU A 150 -8.12 -26.13 -24.07
N CYS A 151 -8.04 -24.88 -24.62
CA CYS A 151 -6.79 -24.17 -24.83
C CYS A 151 -6.97 -22.64 -24.70
N PRO A 152 -7.23 -22.13 -23.51
CA PRO A 152 -7.39 -20.69 -23.30
C PRO A 152 -6.05 -19.94 -23.54
N LEU A 153 -6.15 -18.75 -24.13
CA LEU A 153 -5.02 -17.85 -24.27
C LEU A 153 -4.94 -16.92 -23.06
N TYR A 154 -3.72 -16.65 -22.60
CA TYR A 154 -3.47 -15.73 -21.50
C TYR A 154 -2.50 -14.64 -21.91
N ARG A 155 -2.79 -13.41 -21.49
CA ARG A 155 -1.83 -12.31 -21.58
C ARG A 155 -1.05 -12.22 -20.28
N LYS A 156 0.28 -12.24 -20.38
CA LYS A 156 1.17 -12.09 -19.25
C LYS A 156 1.49 -10.61 -19.02
N TYR A 157 1.34 -10.17 -17.77
CA TYR A 157 1.87 -8.90 -17.25
C TYR A 157 2.93 -9.20 -16.21
N GLN A 158 3.85 -8.26 -16.04
CA GLN A 158 4.93 -8.42 -15.08
C GLN A 158 5.21 -7.09 -14.39
N GLU A 159 5.27 -7.13 -13.05
CA GLU A 159 5.53 -5.99 -12.19
C GLU A 159 6.66 -6.33 -11.22
N PHE A 160 7.42 -5.31 -10.83
CA PHE A 160 8.48 -5.44 -9.83
C PHE A 160 8.22 -4.42 -8.74
N HIS A 161 8.19 -4.88 -7.51
CA HIS A 161 7.99 -4.06 -6.33
C HIS A 161 9.21 -4.18 -5.42
N TYR A 162 9.59 -3.08 -4.82
CA TYR A 162 10.68 -3.01 -3.86
C TYR A 162 10.13 -2.46 -2.56
N GLN A 163 10.24 -3.24 -1.50
CA GLN A 163 9.72 -2.89 -0.19
C GLN A 163 10.81 -3.04 0.85
N ARG A 164 10.96 -2.06 1.73
CA ARG A 164 11.91 -2.11 2.84
C ARG A 164 11.31 -2.85 4.03
N GLY A 165 12.05 -3.81 4.57
CA GLY A 165 11.76 -4.38 5.88
C GLY A 165 12.14 -3.41 6.98
N LEU A 166 11.16 -3.00 7.80
CA LEU A 166 11.33 -1.99 8.85
C LEU A 166 11.44 -2.64 10.23
N THR A 167 12.24 -2.07 11.10
CA THR A 167 12.22 -2.41 12.53
C THR A 167 11.31 -1.46 13.30
N LEU A 168 10.87 -1.88 14.49
CA LEU A 168 10.11 -0.98 15.37
C LEU A 168 10.95 0.25 15.77
N ASP A 169 12.26 0.10 15.87
CA ASP A 169 13.18 1.20 16.21
C ASP A 169 13.37 2.17 15.04
N ASP A 170 13.41 1.69 13.78
CA ASP A 170 13.39 2.55 12.61
C ASP A 170 12.15 3.45 12.62
N MET A 171 10.98 2.87 12.87
CA MET A 171 9.72 3.62 12.92
C MET A 171 9.68 4.62 14.08
N ARG A 172 10.14 4.22 15.29
CA ARG A 172 10.25 5.13 16.44
C ARG A 172 11.14 6.32 16.12
N LYS A 173 12.26 6.05 15.48
CA LYS A 173 13.21 7.10 15.07
C LYS A 173 12.62 8.04 14.03
N CYS A 174 12.01 7.49 12.96
CA CYS A 174 11.39 8.30 11.91
C CYS A 174 10.28 9.20 12.48
N VAL A 175 9.44 8.69 13.39
CA VAL A 175 8.41 9.48 14.06
C VAL A 175 9.05 10.59 14.91
N ALA A 176 10.05 10.29 15.74
CA ALA A 176 10.71 11.27 16.59
C ALA A 176 11.39 12.38 15.76
N ASP A 177 12.09 12.02 14.66
CA ASP A 177 12.80 12.95 13.79
C ASP A 177 11.84 13.80 12.93
N SER A 178 10.56 13.43 12.83
CA SER A 178 9.53 14.19 12.12
C SER A 178 8.84 15.27 12.95
N GLY A 179 9.03 15.24 14.28
CA GLY A 179 8.35 16.12 15.23
C GLY A 179 6.96 15.62 15.64
N MET A 180 6.59 14.42 15.27
CA MET A 180 5.37 13.74 15.74
C MET A 180 5.63 12.98 17.05
N GLU A 181 4.58 12.66 17.76
CA GLU A 181 4.61 11.81 18.95
C GLU A 181 4.07 10.42 18.62
N LEU A 182 4.83 9.37 18.94
CA LEU A 182 4.36 8.01 18.80
C LEU A 182 3.40 7.66 19.94
N VAL A 183 2.14 7.41 19.58
CA VAL A 183 1.10 7.06 20.55
C VAL A 183 1.16 5.57 20.91
N ALA A 184 1.18 4.69 19.92
CA ALA A 184 1.24 3.25 20.11
C ALA A 184 1.68 2.51 18.84
N MET A 185 2.20 1.30 19.01
CA MET A 185 2.39 0.30 17.97
C MET A 185 1.75 -1.01 18.41
N TYR A 186 0.94 -1.59 17.55
CA TYR A 186 0.24 -2.84 17.80
C TYR A 186 0.65 -3.91 16.79
N ASP A 187 0.58 -5.15 17.21
CA ASP A 187 0.65 -6.29 16.32
C ASP A 187 -0.58 -6.31 15.39
N ALA A 188 -0.38 -6.68 14.14
CA ALA A 188 -1.39 -6.54 13.09
C ALA A 188 -2.73 -7.19 13.47
N PHE A 189 -3.82 -6.46 13.26
CA PHE A 189 -5.20 -6.86 13.56
C PHE A 189 -5.48 -7.20 15.02
N THR A 190 -4.62 -6.78 15.95
CA THR A 190 -4.78 -6.98 17.40
C THR A 190 -4.63 -5.67 18.17
N TRP A 191 -4.87 -5.74 19.49
CA TRP A 191 -4.54 -4.65 20.43
C TRP A 191 -3.33 -5.02 21.30
N GLN A 192 -2.59 -6.06 20.90
CA GLN A 192 -1.36 -6.43 21.60
C GLN A 192 -0.22 -5.50 21.14
N PRO A 193 0.66 -5.07 22.05
CA PRO A 193 1.83 -4.30 21.66
C PRO A 193 2.65 -5.03 20.61
N ALA A 194 3.12 -4.31 19.59
CA ALA A 194 4.01 -4.86 18.58
C ALA A 194 5.35 -5.30 19.21
N THR A 195 5.91 -6.36 18.65
CA THR A 195 7.22 -6.91 19.01
C THR A 195 8.10 -6.99 17.75
N ASP A 196 9.38 -7.30 17.91
CA ASP A 196 10.29 -7.45 16.76
C ASP A 196 9.92 -8.65 15.85
N SER A 197 9.01 -9.51 16.29
CA SER A 197 8.46 -10.63 15.53
C SER A 197 7.00 -10.43 15.07
N SER A 198 6.49 -9.22 15.17
CA SER A 198 5.16 -8.86 14.66
C SER A 198 5.16 -8.73 13.16
#